data_6c92cc8b9af81e30836bd5baeb299c12
#
_entry.id   6c92cc8b9af81e30836bd5baeb299c12
#
_cell.length_a   1.000
_cell.length_b   1.000
_cell.length_c   1.000
_cell.angle_alpha   90.00
_cell.angle_beta   90.00
_cell.angle_gamma   90.00
#
_symmetry.space_group_name_H-M   'P 1'
#
loop_
_entity.id
_entity.type
_entity.pdbx_description
1 polymer ?
#
loop_
_entity_poly.entity_id
_entity_poly.type
_entity_poly.pdbx_seq_one_letter_code
_entity_poly.pdbx_strand_id
1 'polypeptide(L)'
;NEFMRVIKSGSIEVVEYGEVPENPSFPRPMIFAAAGILLGAAAAYVILFVKDIMNVTVTPRDDLTKIYNVPVFAEIMDFEAASGSGYGYGYGGKKTGEKRTSVKRSASKRYLLDDNTPFVIAEAYRAARTNLIFSLAASGGNIIGFTSAEPGEGKSTTCANMAIAFADMGKRVLLIDCDMRKPTVQTAFRLGGQNGLSSV
;
A
#
# COMPACT_ATOMS: atom_id res chain seq x y z
N ASN A 1 -46.32 66.52 62.85
CA ASN A 1 -46.76 66.73 61.45
C ASN A 1 -45.63 66.74 60.41
N GLU A 2 -44.38 66.69 60.80
CA GLU A 2 -43.26 66.56 59.84
C GLU A 2 -42.99 65.09 59.36
N PHE A 3 -43.31 64.16 60.25
CA PHE A 3 -43.14 62.72 59.89
C PHE A 3 -44.03 62.28 58.73
N MET A 4 -45.20 62.87 58.55
CA MET A 4 -46.10 62.55 57.43
C MET A 4 -45.65 63.15 56.08
N ARG A 5 -44.75 64.15 56.13
CA ARG A 5 -44.22 64.78 54.91
C ARG A 5 -43.07 63.95 54.30
N VAL A 6 -42.32 63.30 55.15
CA VAL A 6 -41.16 62.45 54.67
C VAL A 6 -41.64 61.15 53.97
N ILE A 7 -42.80 60.65 54.43
CA ILE A 7 -43.35 59.41 53.82
C ILE A 7 -44.01 59.68 52.45
N LYS A 8 -44.37 60.92 52.17
CA LYS A 8 -45.10 61.28 50.94
C LYS A 8 -44.21 61.63 49.75
N SER A 9 -42.92 61.68 49.94
CA SER A 9 -41.93 61.97 48.89
C SER A 9 -41.07 60.76 48.46
N GLY A 10 -41.48 59.56 48.86
CA GLY A 10 -40.88 58.35 48.30
C GLY A 10 -41.49 58.03 46.91
N SER A 11 -41.12 58.82 45.94
CA SER A 11 -41.35 58.38 44.53
C SER A 11 -40.52 57.11 44.26
N ILE A 12 -41.20 56.00 44.17
CA ILE A 12 -40.57 54.78 43.62
C ILE A 12 -40.37 55.09 42.16
N GLU A 13 -39.16 55.47 41.79
CA GLU A 13 -38.75 55.63 40.42
C GLU A 13 -38.37 54.24 39.93
N VAL A 14 -39.06 53.76 38.93
CA VAL A 14 -38.72 52.50 38.26
C VAL A 14 -37.45 52.75 37.43
N VAL A 15 -36.32 52.34 38.00
CA VAL A 15 -35.00 52.60 37.39
C VAL A 15 -34.78 51.82 36.15
N GLU A 16 -35.36 50.60 36.03
CA GLU A 16 -35.22 49.79 34.88
C GLU A 16 -36.35 48.73 34.79
N TYR A 17 -36.95 48.60 33.61
CA TYR A 17 -37.87 47.51 33.35
C TYR A 17 -37.01 46.27 32.95
N GLY A 18 -37.25 45.13 33.61
CA GLY A 18 -36.58 43.87 33.23
C GLY A 18 -36.92 43.49 31.79
N GLU A 19 -35.97 43.67 30.90
CA GLU A 19 -36.10 43.20 29.53
C GLU A 19 -35.87 41.68 29.48
N VAL A 20 -36.73 40.96 28.79
CA VAL A 20 -36.56 39.52 28.55
C VAL A 20 -35.43 39.38 27.55
N PRO A 21 -34.35 38.66 27.88
CA PRO A 21 -33.23 38.50 26.94
C PRO A 21 -33.67 37.79 25.67
N GLU A 22 -33.52 38.44 24.53
CA GLU A 22 -33.89 37.89 23.20
C GLU A 22 -33.04 36.71 22.80
N ASN A 23 -31.84 36.58 23.37
CA ASN A 23 -30.93 35.49 23.05
C ASN A 23 -30.66 34.61 24.27
N PRO A 24 -30.66 33.28 24.11
CA PRO A 24 -30.33 32.37 25.19
C PRO A 24 -28.87 32.56 25.63
N SER A 25 -28.66 32.79 26.93
CA SER A 25 -27.32 32.97 27.52
C SER A 25 -26.53 31.66 27.56
N PHE A 26 -27.22 30.51 27.51
CA PHE A 26 -26.60 29.15 27.49
C PHE A 26 -27.60 28.12 26.94
N PRO A 27 -27.15 27.11 26.13
CA PRO A 27 -25.80 26.92 25.58
C PRO A 27 -25.52 27.90 24.41
N ARG A 28 -24.26 28.31 24.24
CA ARG A 28 -23.83 29.12 23.10
C ARG A 28 -23.53 28.24 21.92
N PRO A 29 -24.41 28.09 20.92
CA PRO A 29 -24.28 27.07 19.87
C PRO A 29 -23.00 27.23 19.05
N MET A 30 -22.54 28.45 18.81
CA MET A 30 -21.30 28.71 18.07
C MET A 30 -20.05 28.19 18.78
N ILE A 31 -19.98 28.28 20.11
CA ILE A 31 -18.82 27.81 20.88
C ILE A 31 -18.80 26.27 20.89
N PHE A 32 -19.97 25.66 21.06
CA PHE A 32 -20.05 24.19 21.02
C PHE A 32 -19.77 23.61 19.62
N ALA A 33 -20.23 24.31 18.56
CA ALA A 33 -19.91 23.93 17.20
C ALA A 33 -18.40 24.03 16.92
N ALA A 34 -17.76 25.13 17.32
CA ALA A 34 -16.31 25.28 17.15
C ALA A 34 -15.50 24.24 17.94
N ALA A 35 -15.91 23.98 19.20
CA ALA A 35 -15.29 22.95 20.03
C ALA A 35 -15.45 21.53 19.40
N GLY A 36 -16.63 21.23 18.86
CA GLY A 36 -16.92 19.98 18.18
C GLY A 36 -16.05 19.77 16.93
N ILE A 37 -15.88 20.79 16.11
CA ILE A 37 -15.01 20.76 14.92
C ILE A 37 -13.55 20.50 15.35
N LEU A 38 -13.07 21.18 16.37
CA LEU A 38 -11.69 21.07 16.85
C LEU A 38 -11.41 19.68 17.42
N LEU A 39 -12.32 19.14 18.22
CA LEU A 39 -12.22 17.78 18.76
C LEU A 39 -12.31 16.72 17.65
N GLY A 40 -13.21 16.92 16.67
CA GLY A 40 -13.33 16.02 15.52
C GLY A 40 -12.07 16.00 14.65
N ALA A 41 -11.48 17.16 14.40
CA ALA A 41 -10.21 17.27 13.66
C ALA A 41 -9.04 16.59 14.42
N ALA A 42 -8.96 16.80 15.74
CA ALA A 42 -7.95 16.15 16.56
C ALA A 42 -8.10 14.62 16.57
N ALA A 43 -9.31 14.11 16.71
CA ALA A 43 -9.59 12.68 16.65
C ALA A 43 -9.25 12.09 15.28
N ALA A 44 -9.60 12.75 14.18
CA ALA A 44 -9.26 12.33 12.83
C ALA A 44 -7.74 12.29 12.64
N TYR A 45 -7.02 13.29 13.12
CA TYR A 45 -5.56 13.33 13.06
C TYR A 45 -4.92 12.14 13.81
N VAL A 46 -5.39 11.85 15.02
CA VAL A 46 -4.89 10.72 15.81
C VAL A 46 -5.13 9.39 15.08
N ILE A 47 -6.32 9.20 14.49
CA ILE A 47 -6.64 7.98 13.73
C ILE A 47 -5.72 7.83 12.52
N LEU A 48 -5.49 8.90 11.77
CA LEU A 48 -4.59 8.88 10.61
C LEU A 48 -3.15 8.61 11.04
N PHE A 49 -2.69 9.24 12.13
CA PHE A 49 -1.35 9.04 12.67
C PHE A 49 -1.11 7.60 13.14
N VAL A 50 -2.09 7.00 13.84
CA VAL A 50 -2.01 5.59 14.23
C VAL A 50 -1.98 4.67 13.00
N LYS A 51 -2.81 4.95 12.00
CA LYS A 51 -2.79 4.19 10.73
C LYS A 51 -1.44 4.30 10.00
N ASP A 52 -0.83 5.46 10.01
CA ASP A 52 0.48 5.69 9.38
C ASP A 52 1.59 4.91 10.09
N ILE A 53 1.61 4.94 11.43
CA ILE A 53 2.57 4.15 12.23
C ILE A 53 2.37 2.63 12.04
N MET A 54 1.12 2.18 11.92
CA MET A 54 0.81 0.76 11.71
C MET A 54 1.10 0.27 10.29
N ASN A 55 1.23 1.17 9.32
CA ASN A 55 1.65 0.83 7.97
C ASN A 55 3.18 0.70 7.90
N VAL A 56 3.66 -0.47 8.31
CA VAL A 56 5.08 -0.84 8.13
C VAL A 56 5.28 -1.22 6.65
N THR A 57 5.24 -0.22 5.78
CA THR A 57 5.55 -0.42 4.36
C THR A 57 6.99 -0.03 4.13
N VAL A 58 7.79 -0.97 3.65
CA VAL A 58 9.17 -0.69 3.23
C VAL A 58 9.13 0.30 2.07
N THR A 59 9.73 1.47 2.27
CA THR A 59 9.79 2.50 1.24
C THR A 59 11.08 2.36 0.43
N PRO A 60 11.11 2.72 -0.87
CA PRO A 60 12.35 2.70 -1.66
C PRO A 60 13.49 3.54 -1.10
N ARG A 61 13.19 4.44 -0.15
CA ARG A 61 14.17 5.26 0.56
C ARG A 61 14.83 4.55 1.74
N ASP A 62 14.24 3.44 2.19
CA ASP A 62 14.79 2.68 3.30
C ASP A 62 15.99 1.89 2.78
N ASP A 63 17.15 2.18 3.34
CA ASP A 63 18.39 1.49 2.97
C ASP A 63 18.44 0.12 3.66
N LEU A 64 17.73 -0.84 3.08
CA LEU A 64 17.63 -2.21 3.60
C LEU A 64 19.01 -2.85 3.81
N THR A 65 19.98 -2.47 2.98
CA THR A 65 21.34 -2.95 3.09
C THR A 65 21.97 -2.51 4.40
N LYS A 66 21.70 -1.28 4.86
CA LYS A 66 22.21 -0.79 6.15
C LYS A 66 21.49 -1.40 7.35
N ILE A 67 20.16 -1.61 7.21
CA ILE A 67 19.34 -2.13 8.30
C ILE A 67 19.63 -3.61 8.55
N TYR A 68 19.69 -4.42 7.50
CA TYR A 68 19.79 -5.88 7.59
C TYR A 68 21.17 -6.44 7.24
N ASN A 69 22.09 -5.59 6.78
CA ASN A 69 23.43 -5.99 6.33
C ASN A 69 23.41 -7.11 5.26
N VAL A 70 22.38 -7.09 4.40
CA VAL A 70 22.24 -8.01 3.28
C VAL A 70 22.11 -7.24 1.96
N PRO A 71 22.68 -7.74 0.86
CA PRO A 71 22.58 -7.05 -0.43
C PRO A 71 21.14 -7.09 -0.98
N VAL A 72 20.67 -5.98 -1.50
CA VAL A 72 19.43 -5.90 -2.28
C VAL A 72 19.77 -6.19 -3.74
N PHE A 73 19.25 -7.28 -4.28
CA PHE A 73 19.55 -7.70 -5.65
C PHE A 73 18.75 -6.93 -6.69
N ALA A 74 17.48 -6.63 -6.42
CA ALA A 74 16.63 -5.81 -7.27
C ALA A 74 15.35 -5.39 -6.55
N GLU A 75 14.72 -4.35 -7.06
CA GLU A 75 13.36 -3.95 -6.71
C GLU A 75 12.44 -4.33 -7.86
N ILE A 76 11.45 -5.15 -7.61
CA ILE A 76 10.51 -5.62 -8.62
C ILE A 76 9.16 -4.96 -8.35
N MET A 77 8.69 -4.17 -9.30
CA MET A 77 7.39 -3.52 -9.20
C MET A 77 6.25 -4.54 -9.31
N ASP A 78 5.12 -4.23 -8.68
CA ASP A 78 3.91 -5.01 -8.85
C ASP A 78 3.46 -5.00 -10.32
N PHE A 79 3.15 -6.18 -10.86
CA PHE A 79 2.66 -6.37 -12.23
C PHE A 79 1.37 -5.58 -12.50
N GLU A 80 0.49 -5.43 -11.51
CA GLU A 80 -0.75 -4.65 -11.67
C GLU A 80 -0.47 -3.15 -11.75
N ALA A 81 0.43 -2.66 -10.92
CA ALA A 81 0.87 -1.27 -10.93
C ALA A 81 1.60 -0.93 -12.24
N ALA A 82 2.47 -1.80 -12.72
CA ALA A 82 3.22 -1.60 -13.95
C ALA A 82 2.33 -1.65 -15.20
N SER A 83 1.25 -2.46 -15.19
CA SER A 83 0.32 -2.55 -16.33
C SER A 83 -0.72 -1.43 -16.36
N GLY A 84 -0.99 -0.76 -15.25
CA GLY A 84 -1.97 0.33 -15.11
C GLY A 84 -1.38 1.73 -15.25
N SER A 85 -0.13 1.92 -14.87
CA SER A 85 0.63 3.16 -15.04
C SER A 85 1.26 3.16 -16.43
N GLY A 86 0.73 3.95 -17.34
CA GLY A 86 1.37 4.21 -18.63
C GLY A 86 2.70 4.94 -18.48
N TYR A 87 3.69 4.31 -17.88
CA TYR A 87 5.11 4.69 -17.99
C TYR A 87 5.64 4.24 -19.37
N GLY A 88 4.95 4.68 -20.42
CA GLY A 88 5.48 4.64 -21.76
C GLY A 88 6.25 5.96 -21.97
N TYR A 89 7.54 5.93 -22.05
CA TYR A 89 8.30 6.87 -22.84
C TYR A 89 7.91 6.64 -24.30
N GLY A 90 6.73 7.14 -24.67
CA GLY A 90 6.13 7.01 -26.00
C GLY A 90 5.71 8.41 -26.45
N TYR A 91 6.45 8.97 -27.36
CA TYR A 91 6.09 10.09 -28.22
C TYR A 91 4.64 9.97 -28.72
N GLY A 92 3.80 10.94 -28.38
CA GLY A 92 2.62 11.40 -29.08
C GLY A 92 1.65 10.35 -29.64
N GLY A 93 0.62 9.97 -28.85
CA GLY A 93 -0.54 9.25 -29.36
C GLY A 93 -1.81 9.67 -28.61
N LYS A 94 -2.80 10.21 -29.33
CA LYS A 94 -4.10 10.71 -28.88
C LYS A 94 -4.82 9.73 -27.95
N LYS A 95 -5.29 10.24 -26.80
CA LYS A 95 -6.25 9.60 -25.90
C LYS A 95 -7.59 9.44 -26.64
N THR A 96 -7.89 8.26 -27.11
CA THR A 96 -9.25 7.84 -27.43
C THR A 96 -9.83 7.19 -26.17
N GLY A 97 -10.89 7.79 -25.64
CA GLY A 97 -11.56 7.34 -24.43
C GLY A 97 -12.38 6.08 -24.72
N GLU A 98 -11.80 4.92 -24.51
CA GLU A 98 -12.53 3.68 -24.37
C GLU A 98 -12.68 3.36 -22.87
N LYS A 99 -13.93 3.36 -22.41
CA LYS A 99 -14.35 2.80 -21.12
C LYS A 99 -13.93 1.34 -21.10
N ARG A 100 -12.79 1.03 -20.45
CA ARG A 100 -12.43 -0.35 -20.16
C ARG A 100 -13.42 -0.89 -19.13
N THR A 101 -14.38 -1.64 -19.63
CA THR A 101 -15.20 -2.54 -18.83
C THR A 101 -14.28 -3.43 -18.01
N SER A 102 -14.45 -3.35 -16.69
CA SER A 102 -13.77 -4.22 -15.73
C SER A 102 -14.25 -5.66 -15.94
N VAL A 103 -13.64 -6.36 -16.88
CA VAL A 103 -13.75 -7.81 -16.96
C VAL A 103 -13.10 -8.34 -15.68
N LYS A 104 -13.90 -8.90 -14.77
CA LYS A 104 -13.44 -9.75 -13.66
C LYS A 104 -12.59 -10.86 -14.27
N ARG A 105 -11.29 -10.65 -14.40
CA ARG A 105 -10.36 -11.68 -14.82
C ARG A 105 -10.19 -12.64 -13.68
N SER A 106 -10.79 -13.79 -13.83
CA SER A 106 -10.72 -15.01 -13.06
C SER A 106 -9.30 -15.28 -12.51
N ALA A 107 -9.25 -15.71 -11.25
CA ALA A 107 -8.12 -16.03 -10.41
C ALA A 107 -7.10 -16.99 -11.01
N SER A 108 -6.29 -16.54 -11.95
CA SER A 108 -5.04 -17.18 -12.39
C SER A 108 -4.25 -16.22 -13.31
N LYS A 109 -4.12 -14.96 -12.89
CA LYS A 109 -3.26 -14.04 -13.60
C LYS A 109 -1.82 -14.47 -13.33
N ARG A 110 -1.20 -15.09 -14.33
CA ARG A 110 0.17 -15.57 -14.24
C ARG A 110 1.08 -14.39 -14.45
N TYR A 111 1.80 -14.06 -13.42
CA TYR A 111 2.82 -13.03 -13.44
C TYR A 111 4.18 -13.62 -13.85
N LEU A 112 4.18 -14.47 -14.90
CA LEU A 112 5.41 -15.00 -15.49
C LEU A 112 5.91 -14.07 -16.60
N LEU A 113 7.22 -14.01 -16.74
CA LEU A 113 7.87 -13.30 -17.83
C LEU A 113 7.48 -13.92 -19.16
N ASP A 114 7.00 -13.09 -20.08
CA ASP A 114 6.66 -13.42 -21.45
C ASP A 114 6.92 -12.22 -22.37
N ASP A 115 6.67 -12.35 -23.66
CA ASP A 115 6.85 -11.29 -24.65
C ASP A 115 5.95 -10.06 -24.41
N ASN A 116 4.87 -10.20 -23.63
CA ASN A 116 3.95 -9.14 -23.28
C ASN A 116 4.23 -8.51 -21.91
N THR A 117 5.27 -8.96 -21.23
CA THR A 117 5.65 -8.42 -19.91
C THR A 117 6.12 -6.97 -20.05
N PRO A 118 5.63 -6.05 -19.21
CA PRO A 118 6.12 -4.67 -19.21
C PRO A 118 7.64 -4.61 -19.09
N PHE A 119 8.27 -3.78 -19.95
CA PHE A 119 9.73 -3.68 -20.03
C PHE A 119 10.39 -3.44 -18.65
N VAL A 120 9.77 -2.60 -17.82
CA VAL A 120 10.29 -2.29 -16.48
C VAL A 120 10.42 -3.53 -15.60
N ILE A 121 9.43 -4.43 -15.65
CA ILE A 121 9.44 -5.69 -14.90
C ILE A 121 10.49 -6.65 -15.47
N ALA A 122 10.51 -6.82 -16.78
CA ALA A 122 11.48 -7.70 -17.42
C ALA A 122 12.93 -7.24 -17.13
N GLU A 123 13.17 -5.93 -17.14
CA GLU A 123 14.48 -5.35 -16.84
C GLU A 123 14.86 -5.51 -15.36
N ALA A 124 13.90 -5.38 -14.43
CA ALA A 124 14.13 -5.63 -13.01
C ALA A 124 14.59 -7.09 -12.77
N TYR A 125 13.99 -8.07 -13.44
CA TYR A 125 14.43 -9.47 -13.35
C TYR A 125 15.79 -9.71 -14.02
N ARG A 126 16.11 -9.03 -15.12
CA ARG A 126 17.43 -9.08 -15.74
C ARG A 126 18.52 -8.50 -14.84
N ALA A 127 18.23 -7.37 -14.19
CA ALA A 127 19.13 -6.78 -13.19
C ALA A 127 19.33 -7.71 -11.98
N ALA A 128 18.24 -8.26 -11.44
CA ALA A 128 18.30 -9.24 -10.35
C ALA A 128 19.18 -10.45 -10.71
N ARG A 129 18.99 -11.01 -11.91
CA ARG A 129 19.80 -12.11 -12.43
C ARG A 129 21.28 -11.76 -12.48
N THR A 130 21.61 -10.59 -13.00
CA THR A 130 23.00 -10.14 -13.12
C THR A 130 23.66 -10.03 -11.76
N ASN A 131 22.99 -9.36 -10.79
CA ASN A 131 23.49 -9.23 -9.44
C ASN A 131 23.65 -10.58 -8.74
N LEU A 132 22.71 -11.49 -8.99
CA LEU A 132 22.75 -12.84 -8.42
C LEU A 132 23.89 -13.68 -9.00
N ILE A 133 24.19 -13.55 -10.32
CA ILE A 133 25.35 -14.21 -10.94
C ILE A 133 26.67 -13.78 -10.27
N PHE A 134 26.83 -12.49 -10.00
CA PHE A 134 28.03 -12.00 -9.31
C PHE A 134 28.12 -12.56 -7.87
N SER A 135 27.01 -12.63 -7.16
CA SER A 135 26.97 -13.22 -5.83
C SER A 135 27.29 -14.71 -5.82
N LEU A 136 26.73 -15.46 -6.78
CA LEU A 136 26.98 -16.90 -6.96
C LEU A 136 28.45 -17.17 -7.34
N ALA A 137 29.02 -16.34 -8.21
CA ALA A 137 30.42 -16.47 -8.60
C ALA A 137 31.36 -16.29 -7.38
N ALA A 138 31.02 -15.38 -6.48
CA ALA A 138 31.78 -15.16 -5.26
C ALA A 138 31.65 -16.31 -4.25
N SER A 139 30.50 -16.98 -4.19
CA SER A 139 30.22 -18.08 -3.26
C SER A 139 30.52 -19.47 -3.81
N GLY A 140 30.77 -19.61 -5.12
CA GLY A 140 30.94 -20.90 -5.81
C GLY A 140 29.67 -21.76 -5.85
N GLY A 141 28.51 -21.18 -5.55
CA GLY A 141 27.24 -21.90 -5.48
C GLY A 141 26.48 -21.96 -6.81
N ASN A 142 25.73 -23.04 -7.01
CA ASN A 142 24.84 -23.21 -8.16
C ASN A 142 23.38 -23.44 -7.75
N ILE A 143 23.07 -23.37 -6.47
CA ILE A 143 21.74 -23.61 -5.91
C ILE A 143 21.25 -22.32 -5.27
N ILE A 144 20.02 -21.90 -5.60
CA ILE A 144 19.40 -20.70 -5.11
C ILE A 144 18.09 -21.07 -4.42
N GLY A 145 17.94 -20.72 -3.15
CA GLY A 145 16.71 -20.88 -2.40
C GLY A 145 15.94 -19.57 -2.33
N PHE A 146 14.61 -19.62 -2.56
CA PHE A 146 13.71 -18.50 -2.41
C PHE A 146 12.78 -18.74 -1.23
N THR A 147 12.71 -17.80 -0.32
CA THR A 147 11.81 -17.82 0.83
C THR A 147 11.16 -16.45 1.04
N SER A 148 10.13 -16.39 1.86
CA SER A 148 9.47 -15.15 2.27
C SER A 148 8.96 -15.27 3.70
N ALA A 149 8.73 -14.13 4.38
CA ALA A 149 8.23 -14.08 5.75
C ALA A 149 6.76 -14.51 5.83
N GLU A 150 5.94 -14.08 4.86
CA GLU A 150 4.51 -14.33 4.84
C GLU A 150 4.06 -15.03 3.55
N PRO A 151 2.91 -15.75 3.59
CA PRO A 151 2.28 -16.27 2.39
C PRO A 151 1.79 -15.14 1.47
N GLY A 152 2.02 -15.26 0.16
CA GLY A 152 1.50 -14.30 -0.82
C GLY A 152 2.46 -13.18 -1.21
N GLU A 153 3.65 -13.10 -0.64
CA GLU A 153 4.68 -12.09 -0.96
C GLU A 153 5.38 -12.31 -2.31
N GLY A 154 4.96 -13.27 -3.08
CA GLY A 154 5.48 -13.49 -4.44
C GLY A 154 6.70 -14.40 -4.53
N LYS A 155 7.09 -15.15 -3.50
CA LYS A 155 8.27 -16.04 -3.52
C LYS A 155 8.28 -16.99 -4.72
N SER A 156 7.15 -17.68 -4.97
CA SER A 156 7.04 -18.64 -6.08
C SER A 156 7.05 -17.96 -7.44
N THR A 157 6.42 -16.79 -7.55
CA THR A 157 6.43 -15.94 -8.76
C THR A 157 7.84 -15.45 -9.07
N THR A 158 8.54 -14.95 -8.05
CA THR A 158 9.92 -14.48 -8.21
C THR A 158 10.86 -15.61 -8.57
N CYS A 159 10.74 -16.78 -7.93
CA CYS A 159 11.53 -17.97 -8.23
C CYS A 159 11.33 -18.43 -9.69
N ALA A 160 10.06 -18.51 -10.12
CA ALA A 160 9.72 -18.91 -11.50
C ALA A 160 10.27 -17.91 -12.54
N ASN A 161 10.11 -16.62 -12.30
CA ASN A 161 10.61 -15.58 -13.20
C ASN A 161 12.15 -15.52 -13.25
N MET A 162 12.80 -15.75 -12.13
CA MET A 162 14.25 -15.89 -12.11
C MET A 162 14.71 -17.12 -12.92
N ALA A 163 14.01 -18.25 -12.82
CA ALA A 163 14.29 -19.42 -13.61
C ALA A 163 14.16 -19.14 -15.13
N ILE A 164 13.09 -18.41 -15.53
CA ILE A 164 12.91 -17.94 -16.91
C ILE A 164 14.07 -17.03 -17.33
N ALA A 165 14.40 -16.04 -16.50
CA ALA A 165 15.46 -15.07 -16.80
C ALA A 165 16.84 -15.74 -16.96
N PHE A 166 17.13 -16.81 -16.22
CA PHE A 166 18.35 -17.61 -16.42
C PHE A 166 18.28 -18.48 -17.68
N ALA A 167 17.11 -19.06 -17.99
CA ALA A 167 16.90 -19.85 -19.19
C ALA A 167 17.06 -19.02 -20.47
N ASP A 168 16.54 -17.78 -20.48
CA ASP A 168 16.70 -16.82 -21.58
C ASP A 168 18.17 -16.47 -21.88
N MET A 169 19.05 -16.67 -20.90
CA MET A 169 20.50 -16.52 -21.07
C MET A 169 21.18 -17.79 -21.59
N GLY A 170 20.41 -18.81 -21.97
CA GLY A 170 20.92 -20.09 -22.45
C GLY A 170 21.43 -21.02 -21.34
N LYS A 171 21.13 -20.73 -20.06
CA LYS A 171 21.51 -21.64 -18.97
C LYS A 171 20.49 -22.76 -18.82
N ARG A 172 20.97 -23.96 -18.48
CA ARG A 172 20.10 -25.08 -18.08
C ARG A 172 19.67 -24.86 -16.62
N VAL A 173 18.37 -24.73 -16.39
CA VAL A 173 17.80 -24.44 -15.08
C VAL A 173 16.87 -25.56 -14.65
N LEU A 174 17.06 -26.06 -13.43
CA LEU A 174 16.12 -26.95 -12.77
C LEU A 174 15.34 -26.14 -11.73
N LEU A 175 14.03 -26.02 -11.91
CA LEU A 175 13.13 -25.37 -10.94
C LEU A 175 12.42 -26.44 -10.11
N ILE A 176 12.60 -26.38 -8.79
CA ILE A 176 12.02 -27.33 -7.85
C ILE A 176 11.03 -26.59 -6.96
N ASP A 177 9.76 -27.01 -6.95
CA ASP A 177 8.75 -26.51 -6.01
C ASP A 177 8.79 -27.35 -4.73
N CYS A 178 9.35 -26.77 -3.66
CA CYS A 178 9.42 -27.41 -2.36
C CYS A 178 8.20 -27.07 -1.46
N ASP A 179 7.22 -26.29 -1.96
CA ASP A 179 5.99 -26.02 -1.23
C ASP A 179 4.99 -27.18 -1.43
N MET A 180 5.20 -28.26 -0.71
CA MET A 180 4.33 -29.44 -0.81
C MET A 180 2.94 -29.20 -0.25
N ARG A 181 2.73 -28.12 0.50
CA ARG A 181 1.43 -27.77 1.10
C ARG A 181 0.51 -27.06 0.11
N LYS A 182 1.07 -26.13 -0.66
CA LYS A 182 0.34 -25.35 -1.66
C LYS A 182 1.19 -25.15 -2.92
N PRO A 183 1.48 -26.22 -3.68
CA PRO A 183 2.31 -26.11 -4.87
C PRO A 183 1.64 -25.21 -5.91
N THR A 184 2.37 -24.23 -6.42
CA THR A 184 1.86 -23.26 -7.38
C THR A 184 2.62 -23.24 -8.71
N VAL A 185 3.85 -23.71 -8.72
CA VAL A 185 4.74 -23.66 -9.89
C VAL A 185 4.17 -24.48 -11.07
N GLN A 186 3.69 -25.69 -10.82
CA GLN A 186 3.07 -26.52 -11.86
C GLN A 186 1.88 -25.83 -12.54
N THR A 187 1.05 -25.11 -11.75
CA THR A 187 -0.08 -24.35 -12.27
C THR A 187 0.37 -23.14 -13.05
N ALA A 188 1.44 -22.46 -12.59
CA ALA A 188 2.02 -21.32 -13.27
C ALA A 188 2.53 -21.68 -14.67
N PHE A 189 3.21 -22.82 -14.82
CA PHE A 189 3.73 -23.32 -16.10
C PHE A 189 2.73 -24.17 -16.91
N ARG A 190 1.49 -24.33 -16.46
CA ARG A 190 0.45 -25.16 -17.11
C ARG A 190 0.84 -26.62 -17.29
N LEU A 191 1.62 -27.15 -16.39
CA LEU A 191 1.98 -28.55 -16.39
C LEU A 191 0.79 -29.36 -15.85
N GLY A 192 0.35 -30.38 -16.59
CA GLY A 192 -0.63 -31.33 -16.09
C GLY A 192 -0.04 -32.11 -14.91
N GLY A 193 -0.91 -32.59 -13.98
CA GLY A 193 -0.50 -33.36 -12.80
C GLY A 193 0.30 -34.61 -13.22
N GLN A 194 1.59 -34.47 -13.31
CA GLN A 194 2.58 -35.52 -13.54
C GLN A 194 3.25 -35.86 -12.21
N ASN A 195 4.02 -36.95 -12.20
CA ASN A 195 4.86 -37.31 -11.07
C ASN A 195 5.73 -36.11 -10.64
N GLY A 196 5.77 -35.80 -9.40
CA GLY A 196 6.53 -34.69 -8.83
C GLY A 196 7.46 -35.13 -7.70
N LEU A 197 8.03 -34.19 -6.98
CA LEU A 197 8.96 -34.44 -5.88
C LEU A 197 8.39 -35.38 -4.82
N SER A 198 7.07 -35.38 -4.61
CA SER A 198 6.38 -36.24 -3.65
C SER A 198 6.15 -37.66 -4.13
N SER A 199 6.45 -38.00 -5.40
CA SER A 199 6.29 -39.33 -5.98
C SER A 199 7.64 -40.04 -6.24
N VAL A 200 8.74 -39.41 -5.82
CA VAL A 200 10.06 -39.99 -5.74
C VAL A 200 10.27 -40.56 -4.36
#